data_2d60bde8e2f5fbe61d06651561712c11
#
_entry.id   2d60bde8e2f5fbe61d06651561712c11
#
_cell.length_a   1.000
_cell.length_b   1.000
_cell.length_c   1.000
_cell.angle_alpha   90.00
_cell.angle_beta   90.00
_cell.angle_gamma   90.00
#
_symmetry.space_group_name_H-M   'P 1'
#
loop_
_entity.id
_entity.type
_entity.pdbx_description
1 polymer ?
#
loop_
_entity_poly.entity_id
_entity_poly.type
_entity_poly.pdbx_seq_one_letter_code
_entity_poly.pdbx_strand_id
1 'polypeptide(L)'
;MPLVRIGDRYVDVNIREELEEFEWENAKWTQEKLIASSPFRSSDRNPSFYIDLEGEYAGVFGDSGAYDTYYESGTLPKLLAYLRNESYEDAVDYLLSKYDYEYSNEDVILATPTPLDTSPRSHIMPEHLYAKPIDTEYLDGRGIHPKVVEMMGVFDNGNSIGIPWRDINGNVVAIKYRSKRDKTFYYEEGGAKLSELVYGLNIVVERGISRIAIVEAEIDAMTMMSTGVFAVAIGGARFNEHQADLIIASGVKEVILAGDNDLKGRQFNDKVAKMLRGYVELLTMDYSKYDGCKDVNELGTEGLRRVPLLNVDNKKDIRI
;
A
#
# COMPACT_ATOMS: atom_id res chain seq x y z
N MET A 1 -17.78 -5.19 23.25
CA MET A 1 -16.88 -4.42 22.35
C MET A 1 -17.37 -2.98 22.35
N PRO A 2 -16.50 -1.99 22.31
CA PRO A 2 -16.92 -0.59 22.28
C PRO A 2 -17.48 -0.21 20.89
N LEU A 3 -18.44 0.71 20.89
CA LEU A 3 -18.96 1.33 19.67
C LEU A 3 -17.93 2.32 19.12
N VAL A 4 -17.44 2.04 17.92
CA VAL A 4 -16.45 2.87 17.20
C VAL A 4 -17.13 3.47 15.98
N ARG A 5 -16.85 4.75 15.72
CA ARG A 5 -17.32 5.40 14.50
C ARG A 5 -16.42 4.98 13.30
N ILE A 6 -17.01 4.33 12.32
CA ILE A 6 -16.38 3.88 11.08
C ILE A 6 -17.13 4.54 9.90
N GLY A 7 -16.52 5.55 9.29
CA GLY A 7 -17.23 6.36 8.28
C GLY A 7 -18.49 6.99 8.89
N ASP A 8 -19.64 6.67 8.33
CA ASP A 8 -20.95 7.17 8.77
C ASP A 8 -21.67 6.25 9.77
N ARG A 9 -21.08 5.09 10.11
CA ARG A 9 -21.68 4.07 10.96
C ARG A 9 -20.98 3.98 12.32
N TYR A 10 -21.71 3.43 13.29
CA TYR A 10 -21.17 3.04 14.59
C TYR A 10 -21.23 1.53 14.71
N VAL A 11 -20.09 0.90 14.93
CA VAL A 11 -19.92 -0.55 14.89
C VAL A 11 -19.19 -1.04 16.14
N ASP A 12 -19.58 -2.19 16.65
CA ASP A 12 -18.88 -2.88 17.76
C ASP A 12 -17.55 -3.46 17.25
N VAL A 13 -16.42 -2.87 17.63
CA VAL A 13 -15.09 -3.27 17.17
C VAL A 13 -14.23 -3.80 18.31
N ASN A 14 -13.53 -4.91 18.06
CA ASN A 14 -12.46 -5.37 18.97
C ASN A 14 -11.14 -4.65 18.63
N ILE A 15 -11.01 -3.40 19.12
CA ILE A 15 -9.86 -2.53 18.81
C ILE A 15 -8.54 -3.20 19.21
N ARG A 16 -8.52 -3.89 20.35
CA ARG A 16 -7.32 -4.59 20.85
C ARG A 16 -6.85 -5.66 19.85
N GLU A 17 -7.75 -6.50 19.37
CA GLU A 17 -7.44 -7.55 18.41
C GLU A 17 -6.85 -6.97 17.10
N GLU A 18 -7.42 -5.86 16.61
CA GLU A 18 -6.92 -5.18 15.42
C GLU A 18 -5.49 -4.65 15.60
N LEU A 19 -5.18 -4.16 16.79
CA LEU A 19 -3.88 -3.55 17.08
C LEU A 19 -2.82 -4.58 17.50
N GLU A 20 -3.20 -5.73 18.05
CA GLU A 20 -2.28 -6.81 18.40
C GLU A 20 -1.66 -7.50 17.18
N GLU A 21 -2.22 -7.29 15.97
CA GLU A 21 -1.61 -7.73 14.70
C GLU A 21 -0.28 -7.00 14.38
N PHE A 22 0.01 -5.88 15.08
CA PHE A 22 1.17 -5.03 14.79
C PHE A 22 2.18 -5.03 15.94
N GLU A 23 3.45 -4.81 15.61
CA GLU A 23 4.50 -4.62 16.59
C GLU A 23 4.51 -3.18 17.11
N TRP A 24 4.49 -3.00 18.41
CA TRP A 24 4.49 -1.71 19.09
C TRP A 24 5.73 -1.55 19.96
N GLU A 25 6.55 -0.56 19.67
CA GLU A 25 7.71 -0.24 20.49
C GLU A 25 7.29 0.45 21.79
N ASN A 26 7.91 0.06 22.91
CA ASN A 26 7.64 0.59 24.25
C ASN A 26 6.16 0.53 24.65
N ALA A 27 5.44 -0.48 24.21
CA ALA A 27 4.01 -0.62 24.41
C ALA A 27 3.63 -0.87 25.87
N LYS A 28 2.62 -0.14 26.32
CA LYS A 28 1.93 -0.38 27.59
C LYS A 28 0.44 -0.55 27.31
N TRP A 29 -0.04 -1.77 27.44
CA TRP A 29 -1.44 -2.12 27.33
C TRP A 29 -2.15 -2.04 28.67
N THR A 30 -3.24 -1.32 28.73
CA THR A 30 -4.20 -1.33 29.85
C THR A 30 -5.55 -1.83 29.31
N GLN A 31 -6.55 -1.94 30.16
CA GLN A 31 -7.90 -2.25 29.69
C GLN A 31 -8.46 -1.12 28.82
N GLU A 32 -8.15 0.13 29.15
CA GLU A 32 -8.73 1.31 28.50
C GLU A 32 -7.89 1.85 27.34
N LYS A 33 -6.55 1.65 27.37
CA LYS A 33 -5.62 2.30 26.43
C LYS A 33 -4.44 1.43 26.03
N LEU A 34 -3.99 1.62 24.80
CA LEU A 34 -2.63 1.35 24.38
C LEU A 34 -1.84 2.66 24.43
N ILE A 35 -0.68 2.67 25.08
CA ILE A 35 0.31 3.75 25.05
C ILE A 35 1.59 3.15 24.46
N ALA A 36 2.21 3.79 23.48
CA ALA A 36 3.39 3.27 22.80
C ALA A 36 4.25 4.40 22.22
N SER A 37 5.43 4.04 21.70
CA SER A 37 6.14 4.91 20.79
C SER A 37 5.31 5.14 19.54
N SER A 38 5.41 6.35 18.96
CA SER A 38 4.63 6.72 17.79
C SER A 38 4.94 5.82 16.59
N PRO A 39 3.96 5.21 15.94
CA PRO A 39 4.17 4.45 14.72
C PRO A 39 4.53 5.36 13.53
N PHE A 40 4.23 6.66 13.64
CA PHE A 40 4.44 7.66 12.58
C PHE A 40 5.87 8.22 12.54
N ARG A 41 6.73 7.87 13.51
CA ARG A 41 8.10 8.40 13.63
C ARG A 41 9.14 7.29 13.72
N SER A 42 10.28 7.48 13.06
CA SER A 42 11.37 6.51 13.05
C SER A 42 12.18 6.45 14.36
N SER A 43 12.06 7.46 15.23
CA SER A 43 12.74 7.49 16.53
C SER A 43 11.87 8.21 17.54
N ASP A 44 11.18 7.44 18.36
CA ASP A 44 10.44 7.94 19.53
C ASP A 44 10.99 7.28 20.79
N ARG A 45 11.71 8.07 21.62
CA ARG A 45 12.31 7.56 22.86
C ARG A 45 11.34 7.56 24.02
N ASN A 46 10.32 8.41 23.95
CA ASN A 46 9.31 8.55 24.99
C ASN A 46 7.94 8.24 24.38
N PRO A 47 7.18 7.26 24.92
CA PRO A 47 5.84 6.98 24.44
C PRO A 47 4.97 8.24 24.45
N SER A 48 4.58 8.72 23.28
CA SER A 48 3.75 9.92 23.09
C SER A 48 2.44 9.61 22.36
N PHE A 49 2.36 8.42 21.78
CA PHE A 49 1.18 7.91 21.09
C PHE A 49 0.28 7.17 22.09
N TYR A 50 -1.02 7.38 21.97
CA TYR A 50 -2.02 6.56 22.65
C TYR A 50 -3.23 6.35 21.75
N ILE A 51 -3.98 5.27 22.02
CA ILE A 51 -5.31 5.03 21.46
C ILE A 51 -6.22 4.48 22.55
N ASP A 52 -7.44 5.02 22.62
CA ASP A 52 -8.47 4.55 23.55
C ASP A 52 -9.09 3.24 23.03
N LEU A 53 -9.08 2.21 23.90
CA LEU A 53 -9.59 0.87 23.55
C LEU A 53 -11.04 0.69 24.00
N GLU A 54 -11.50 1.45 25.00
CA GLU A 54 -12.85 1.40 25.56
C GLU A 54 -13.37 2.80 25.90
N GLY A 55 -14.66 2.94 26.16
CA GLY A 55 -15.30 4.17 26.58
C GLY A 55 -15.80 5.03 25.42
N GLU A 56 -16.13 6.29 25.73
CA GLU A 56 -16.73 7.25 24.78
C GLU A 56 -15.81 7.58 23.61
N TYR A 57 -14.49 7.55 23.82
CA TYR A 57 -13.47 7.85 22.82
C TYR A 57 -12.81 6.60 22.23
N ALA A 58 -13.45 5.43 22.34
CA ALA A 58 -12.91 4.18 21.81
C ALA A 58 -12.57 4.31 20.32
N GLY A 59 -11.34 3.91 19.96
CA GLY A 59 -10.81 4.03 18.61
C GLY A 59 -10.27 5.41 18.24
N VAL A 60 -10.22 6.37 19.18
CA VAL A 60 -9.56 7.67 18.97
C VAL A 60 -8.13 7.59 19.45
N PHE A 61 -7.19 8.02 18.62
CA PHE A 61 -5.78 8.11 18.97
C PHE A 61 -5.31 9.57 19.06
N GLY A 62 -4.24 9.78 19.80
CA GLY A 62 -3.49 11.03 19.81
C GLY A 62 -1.98 10.76 19.89
N ASP A 63 -1.20 11.65 19.28
CA ASP A 63 0.26 11.67 19.37
C ASP A 63 0.77 13.07 19.67
N SER A 64 1.09 13.32 20.93
CA SER A 64 1.57 14.63 21.39
C SER A 64 2.95 15.03 20.85
N GLY A 65 3.66 14.10 20.24
CA GLY A 65 4.95 14.33 19.61
C GLY A 65 4.90 14.36 18.08
N ALA A 66 3.71 14.36 17.47
CA ALA A 66 3.56 14.37 16.04
C ALA A 66 4.26 15.57 15.38
N TYR A 67 4.97 15.34 14.28
CA TYR A 67 5.57 16.40 13.48
C TYR A 67 4.60 17.00 12.47
N ASP A 68 3.58 16.23 12.11
CA ASP A 68 2.54 16.61 11.17
C ASP A 68 1.20 16.66 11.89
N THR A 69 0.46 17.76 11.69
CA THR A 69 -0.89 17.93 12.23
C THR A 69 -1.86 16.84 11.77
N TYR A 70 -1.58 16.22 10.60
CA TYR A 70 -2.40 15.13 10.09
C TYR A 70 -2.44 13.93 11.05
N TYR A 71 -1.30 13.58 11.71
CA TYR A 71 -1.22 12.46 12.64
C TYR A 71 -1.20 12.85 14.12
N GLU A 72 -1.43 14.12 14.44
CA GLU A 72 -1.58 14.58 15.84
C GLU A 72 -2.75 13.88 16.55
N SER A 73 -3.83 13.58 15.81
CA SER A 73 -4.95 12.79 16.27
C SER A 73 -5.73 12.16 15.12
N GLY A 74 -6.56 11.18 15.44
CA GLY A 74 -7.42 10.54 14.46
C GLY A 74 -8.22 9.37 15.02
N THR A 75 -8.84 8.62 14.09
CA THR A 75 -9.69 7.48 14.40
C THR A 75 -9.04 6.17 14.03
N LEU A 76 -9.58 5.05 14.48
CA LEU A 76 -9.10 3.70 14.20
C LEU A 76 -8.91 3.42 12.69
N PRO A 77 -9.86 3.77 11.79
CA PRO A 77 -9.64 3.58 10.35
C PRO A 77 -8.41 4.32 9.84
N LYS A 78 -8.17 5.55 10.29
CA LYS A 78 -6.99 6.33 9.90
C LYS A 78 -5.67 5.69 10.38
N LEU A 79 -5.67 5.16 11.59
CA LEU A 79 -4.51 4.45 12.13
C LEU A 79 -4.25 3.15 11.36
N LEU A 80 -5.30 2.35 11.10
CA LEU A 80 -5.17 1.10 10.37
C LEU A 80 -4.75 1.33 8.90
N ALA A 81 -5.27 2.36 8.26
CA ALA A 81 -4.84 2.76 6.92
C ALA A 81 -3.32 2.98 6.86
N TYR A 82 -2.77 3.69 7.85
CA TYR A 82 -1.32 3.88 7.97
C TYR A 82 -0.58 2.56 8.23
N LEU A 83 -0.99 1.81 9.26
CA LEU A 83 -0.30 0.57 9.66
C LEU A 83 -0.31 -0.51 8.58
N ARG A 84 -1.34 -0.52 7.73
CA ARG A 84 -1.52 -1.48 6.62
C ARG A 84 -1.03 -0.96 5.29
N ASN A 85 -0.62 0.32 5.20
CA ASN A 85 -0.25 1.01 3.96
C ASN A 85 -1.37 0.94 2.91
N GLU A 86 -2.60 1.24 3.32
CA GLU A 86 -3.80 1.25 2.48
C GLU A 86 -4.52 2.61 2.56
N SER A 87 -5.51 2.87 1.69
CA SER A 87 -6.30 4.10 1.76
C SER A 87 -7.21 4.10 2.99
N TYR A 88 -7.69 5.29 3.38
CA TYR A 88 -8.68 5.41 4.46
C TYR A 88 -9.96 4.62 4.14
N GLU A 89 -10.37 4.67 2.88
CA GLU A 89 -11.54 3.98 2.35
C GLU A 89 -11.39 2.45 2.42
N ASP A 90 -10.21 1.92 2.09
CA ASP A 90 -9.91 0.49 2.24
C ASP A 90 -9.99 0.05 3.71
N ALA A 91 -9.46 0.87 4.64
CA ALA A 91 -9.52 0.57 6.06
C ALA A 91 -10.96 0.62 6.61
N VAL A 92 -11.77 1.57 6.14
CA VAL A 92 -13.22 1.65 6.45
C VAL A 92 -13.93 0.39 5.98
N ASP A 93 -13.79 0.01 4.70
CA ASP A 93 -14.42 -1.18 4.14
C ASP A 93 -14.01 -2.46 4.87
N TYR A 94 -12.73 -2.58 5.21
CA TYR A 94 -12.23 -3.72 5.99
C TYR A 94 -12.95 -3.84 7.32
N LEU A 95 -13.03 -2.74 8.09
CA LEU A 95 -13.67 -2.76 9.40
C LEU A 95 -15.18 -3.01 9.30
N LEU A 96 -15.87 -2.41 8.33
CA LEU A 96 -17.29 -2.65 8.10
C LEU A 96 -17.54 -4.11 7.68
N SER A 97 -16.75 -4.65 6.76
CA SER A 97 -16.88 -6.04 6.33
C SER A 97 -16.63 -7.05 7.45
N LYS A 98 -15.75 -6.71 8.41
CA LYS A 98 -15.42 -7.59 9.54
C LYS A 98 -16.39 -7.49 10.70
N TYR A 99 -16.92 -6.31 10.99
CA TYR A 99 -17.63 -6.02 12.23
C TYR A 99 -19.09 -5.56 12.05
N ASP A 100 -19.48 -5.06 10.86
CA ASP A 100 -20.86 -4.66 10.58
C ASP A 100 -21.59 -5.81 9.88
N TYR A 101 -22.47 -6.48 10.63
CA TYR A 101 -23.25 -7.60 10.09
C TYR A 101 -24.22 -7.18 8.97
N GLU A 102 -24.77 -5.99 9.05
CA GLU A 102 -25.67 -5.47 8.01
C GLU A 102 -24.90 -5.17 6.73
N TYR A 103 -23.72 -4.57 6.84
CA TYR A 103 -22.84 -4.27 5.72
C TYR A 103 -22.37 -5.55 5.02
N SER A 104 -21.97 -6.57 5.78
CA SER A 104 -21.50 -7.85 5.21
C SER A 104 -22.61 -8.67 4.56
N ASN A 105 -23.88 -8.40 4.86
CA ASN A 105 -25.04 -9.08 4.28
C ASN A 105 -25.73 -8.27 3.16
N GLU A 106 -25.38 -7.01 2.92
CA GLU A 106 -25.92 -6.24 1.78
C GLU A 106 -25.61 -6.91 0.43
N ASP A 107 -24.52 -7.67 0.31
CA ASP A 107 -24.18 -8.46 -0.87
C ASP A 107 -25.04 -9.72 -1.06
N VAL A 108 -25.86 -10.11 -0.08
CA VAL A 108 -26.72 -11.32 -0.13
C VAL A 108 -28.18 -10.98 -0.44
N ILE A 109 -28.58 -9.71 -0.48
CA ILE A 109 -29.89 -9.35 -0.99
C ILE A 109 -29.87 -9.63 -2.50
N LEU A 110 -30.59 -10.70 -2.91
CA LEU A 110 -31.01 -10.92 -4.27
C LEU A 110 -31.92 -9.75 -4.69
N ALA A 111 -31.31 -8.58 -4.85
CA ALA A 111 -31.95 -7.45 -5.46
C ALA A 111 -32.32 -7.88 -6.87
N THR A 112 -33.61 -7.79 -7.20
CA THR A 112 -34.05 -7.72 -8.61
C THR A 112 -33.07 -6.80 -9.33
N PRO A 113 -32.55 -7.20 -10.50
CA PRO A 113 -31.53 -6.44 -11.18
C PRO A 113 -32.06 -5.05 -11.51
N THR A 114 -31.82 -4.12 -10.62
CA THR A 114 -31.74 -2.72 -11.00
C THR A 114 -30.60 -2.67 -11.99
N PRO A 115 -30.71 -2.04 -13.16
CA PRO A 115 -29.60 -1.91 -14.06
C PRO A 115 -28.45 -1.39 -13.23
N LEU A 116 -27.41 -2.21 -13.09
CA LEU A 116 -26.15 -1.77 -12.45
C LEU A 116 -25.82 -0.42 -13.06
N ASP A 117 -25.75 0.61 -12.25
CA ASP A 117 -25.12 1.86 -12.62
C ASP A 117 -23.62 1.51 -12.80
N THR A 118 -23.32 0.96 -13.99
CA THR A 118 -21.97 0.60 -14.43
C THR A 118 -21.21 1.83 -14.87
N SER A 119 -21.74 3.03 -14.66
CA SER A 119 -20.89 4.22 -14.74
C SER A 119 -19.84 4.08 -13.65
N PRO A 120 -18.55 3.88 -14.00
CA PRO A 120 -17.50 3.96 -13.01
C PRO A 120 -17.68 5.31 -12.33
N ARG A 121 -17.85 5.34 -11.02
CA ARG A 121 -17.69 6.58 -10.26
C ARG A 121 -16.25 6.97 -10.50
N SER A 122 -16.05 7.79 -11.51
CA SER A 122 -14.73 8.26 -11.90
C SER A 122 -14.26 9.18 -10.78
N HIS A 123 -13.52 8.64 -9.85
CA HIS A 123 -12.81 9.39 -8.81
C HIS A 123 -11.63 10.14 -9.43
N ILE A 124 -11.84 10.76 -10.61
CA ILE A 124 -10.79 11.54 -11.27
C ILE A 124 -10.45 12.71 -10.35
N MET A 125 -9.20 12.71 -9.89
CA MET A 125 -8.69 13.78 -9.05
C MET A 125 -8.63 15.11 -9.83
N PRO A 126 -9.03 16.23 -9.20
CA PRO A 126 -8.87 17.55 -9.81
C PRO A 126 -7.41 17.83 -10.19
N GLU A 127 -7.19 18.33 -11.39
CA GLU A 127 -5.85 18.57 -11.95
C GLU A 127 -4.98 19.49 -11.08
N HIS A 128 -5.57 20.49 -10.42
CA HIS A 128 -4.84 21.42 -9.56
C HIS A 128 -4.16 20.75 -8.36
N LEU A 129 -4.55 19.54 -7.99
CA LEU A 129 -3.93 18.79 -6.90
C LEU A 129 -2.56 18.20 -7.31
N TYR A 130 -2.39 17.87 -8.58
CA TYR A 130 -1.19 17.19 -9.10
C TYR A 130 -0.48 17.91 -10.25
N ALA A 131 -1.04 18.96 -10.83
CA ALA A 131 -0.37 19.82 -11.81
C ALA A 131 0.67 20.72 -11.14
N LYS A 132 1.68 20.13 -10.54
CA LYS A 132 2.74 20.77 -9.76
C LYS A 132 4.10 20.42 -10.34
N PRO A 133 5.18 21.16 -10.01
CA PRO A 133 6.53 20.81 -10.43
C PRO A 133 6.91 19.41 -10.02
N ILE A 134 7.63 18.72 -10.91
CA ILE A 134 8.13 17.36 -10.65
C ILE A 134 9.18 17.42 -9.54
N ASP A 135 9.09 16.49 -8.56
CA ASP A 135 10.14 16.33 -7.55
C ASP A 135 11.29 15.53 -8.16
N THR A 136 12.45 16.16 -8.26
CA THR A 136 13.67 15.49 -8.72
C THR A 136 14.70 15.32 -7.61
N GLU A 137 14.69 16.16 -6.58
CA GLU A 137 15.75 16.20 -5.56
C GLU A 137 15.63 15.04 -4.55
N TYR A 138 14.43 14.86 -3.98
CA TYR A 138 14.20 13.82 -2.97
C TYR A 138 14.37 12.40 -3.55
N LEU A 139 13.86 12.18 -4.75
CA LEU A 139 13.92 10.87 -5.42
C LEU A 139 15.28 10.59 -6.04
N ASP A 140 16.01 11.61 -6.50
CA ASP A 140 17.40 11.47 -6.95
C ASP A 140 18.30 11.00 -5.79
N GLY A 141 18.10 11.58 -4.60
CA GLY A 141 18.77 11.12 -3.37
C GLY A 141 18.49 9.66 -2.99
N ARG A 142 17.43 9.06 -3.54
CA ARG A 142 17.08 7.64 -3.42
C ARG A 142 17.55 6.78 -4.60
N GLY A 143 18.30 7.36 -5.54
CA GLY A 143 18.81 6.67 -6.73
C GLY A 143 17.75 6.40 -7.81
N ILE A 144 16.60 7.09 -7.76
CA ILE A 144 15.55 6.95 -8.77
C ILE A 144 15.84 7.90 -9.94
N HIS A 145 15.90 7.32 -11.14
CA HIS A 145 16.27 8.06 -12.34
C HIS A 145 15.23 9.15 -12.70
N PRO A 146 15.62 10.41 -13.02
CA PRO A 146 14.69 11.51 -13.30
C PRO A 146 13.63 11.20 -14.37
N LYS A 147 13.98 10.45 -15.42
CA LYS A 147 13.00 10.01 -16.44
C LYS A 147 11.89 9.10 -15.88
N VAL A 148 12.18 8.33 -14.83
CA VAL A 148 11.19 7.51 -14.14
C VAL A 148 10.26 8.41 -13.34
N VAL A 149 10.81 9.39 -12.63
CA VAL A 149 10.03 10.37 -11.86
C VAL A 149 9.06 11.13 -12.77
N GLU A 150 9.57 11.61 -13.92
CA GLU A 150 8.77 12.29 -14.93
C GLU A 150 7.69 11.38 -15.51
N MET A 151 8.04 10.15 -15.90
CA MET A 151 7.10 9.16 -16.44
C MET A 151 5.97 8.84 -15.46
N MET A 152 6.29 8.70 -14.16
CA MET A 152 5.30 8.42 -13.14
C MET A 152 4.53 9.66 -12.67
N GLY A 153 5.02 10.86 -12.99
CA GLY A 153 4.39 12.14 -12.67
C GLY A 153 4.45 12.48 -11.19
N VAL A 154 5.49 12.02 -10.48
CA VAL A 154 5.67 12.36 -9.06
C VAL A 154 6.05 13.83 -8.93
N PHE A 155 5.33 14.54 -8.07
CA PHE A 155 5.45 15.99 -7.96
C PHE A 155 5.87 16.45 -6.56
N ASP A 156 6.43 17.67 -6.52
CA ASP A 156 6.77 18.34 -5.27
C ASP A 156 5.51 18.92 -4.61
N ASN A 157 5.33 18.59 -3.33
CA ASN A 157 4.29 19.16 -2.47
C ASN A 157 4.90 19.80 -1.21
N GLY A 158 6.05 20.47 -1.35
CA GLY A 158 6.76 21.12 -0.26
C GLY A 158 7.46 20.11 0.66
N ASN A 159 6.90 19.85 1.85
CA ASN A 159 7.45 18.92 2.82
C ASN A 159 7.20 17.44 2.46
N SER A 160 6.43 17.18 1.42
CA SER A 160 6.10 15.85 0.91
C SER A 160 6.28 15.77 -0.60
N ILE A 161 6.33 14.55 -1.12
CA ILE A 161 6.11 14.28 -2.55
C ILE A 161 4.67 13.80 -2.75
N GLY A 162 4.06 14.14 -3.87
CA GLY A 162 2.79 13.59 -4.31
C GLY A 162 3.01 12.49 -5.35
N ILE A 163 2.46 11.32 -5.12
CA ILE A 163 2.56 10.15 -5.99
C ILE A 163 1.16 9.88 -6.56
N PRO A 164 0.92 10.20 -7.84
CA PRO A 164 -0.38 9.99 -8.45
C PRO A 164 -0.59 8.51 -8.80
N TRP A 165 -1.73 7.97 -8.40
CA TRP A 165 -2.21 6.66 -8.81
C TRP A 165 -3.21 6.81 -9.95
N ARG A 166 -3.04 6.00 -10.98
CA ARG A 166 -3.83 6.09 -12.20
C ARG A 166 -4.65 4.83 -12.43
N ASP A 167 -5.85 5.03 -12.97
CA ASP A 167 -6.65 3.94 -13.53
C ASP A 167 -6.00 3.40 -14.81
N ILE A 168 -6.57 2.35 -15.37
CA ILE A 168 -6.06 1.71 -16.59
C ILE A 168 -6.08 2.65 -17.82
N ASN A 169 -6.89 3.69 -17.80
CA ASN A 169 -7.00 4.70 -18.86
C ASN A 169 -6.02 5.86 -18.69
N GLY A 170 -5.24 5.87 -17.60
CA GLY A 170 -4.26 6.91 -17.30
C GLY A 170 -4.78 8.11 -16.53
N ASN A 171 -6.07 8.13 -16.11
CA ASN A 171 -6.61 9.18 -15.27
C ASN A 171 -6.04 9.07 -13.86
N VAL A 172 -5.68 10.19 -13.24
CA VAL A 172 -5.30 10.23 -11.82
C VAL A 172 -6.55 10.06 -10.97
N VAL A 173 -6.62 8.99 -10.21
CA VAL A 173 -7.81 8.61 -9.41
C VAL A 173 -7.54 8.54 -7.92
N ALA A 174 -6.27 8.52 -7.51
CA ALA A 174 -5.85 8.70 -6.12
C ALA A 174 -4.48 9.38 -6.08
N ILE A 175 -4.16 10.03 -4.97
CA ILE A 175 -2.85 10.66 -4.74
C ILE A 175 -2.37 10.27 -3.35
N LYS A 176 -1.18 9.71 -3.28
CA LYS A 176 -0.47 9.45 -2.02
C LYS A 176 0.55 10.55 -1.78
N TYR A 177 0.51 11.16 -0.62
CA TYR A 177 1.54 12.10 -0.17
C TYR A 177 2.49 11.38 0.77
N ARG A 178 3.78 11.46 0.48
CA ARG A 178 4.83 10.88 1.32
C ARG A 178 5.75 11.97 1.82
N SER A 179 5.96 12.03 3.14
CA SER A 179 6.88 12.97 3.77
C SER A 179 8.31 12.80 3.24
N LYS A 180 8.99 13.92 2.99
CA LYS A 180 10.42 13.94 2.65
C LYS A 180 11.31 13.78 3.88
N ARG A 181 10.76 14.01 5.08
CA ARG A 181 11.49 14.04 6.34
C ARG A 181 11.54 12.66 7.03
N ASP A 182 10.45 11.93 6.94
CA ASP A 182 10.25 10.66 7.63
C ASP A 182 9.50 9.66 6.75
N LYS A 183 8.97 8.57 7.34
CA LYS A 183 8.24 7.55 6.61
C LYS A 183 6.72 7.78 6.56
N THR A 184 6.22 8.90 7.09
CA THR A 184 4.79 9.17 7.09
C THR A 184 4.25 9.41 5.69
N PHE A 185 3.02 8.99 5.49
CA PHE A 185 2.28 9.19 4.26
C PHE A 185 0.79 9.34 4.57
N TYR A 186 0.05 9.96 3.67
CA TYR A 186 -1.41 10.04 3.69
C TYR A 186 -1.94 10.07 2.26
N TYR A 187 -3.25 9.88 2.11
CA TYR A 187 -3.92 9.91 0.82
C TYR A 187 -4.80 11.14 0.71
N GLU A 188 -4.95 11.67 -0.52
CA GLU A 188 -5.93 12.71 -0.81
C GLU A 188 -7.34 12.16 -0.61
N GLU A 189 -8.20 12.97 0.04
CA GLU A 189 -9.59 12.59 0.29
C GLU A 189 -10.40 12.48 -1.03
N GLY A 190 -11.35 11.56 -1.07
CA GLY A 190 -12.19 11.32 -2.25
C GLY A 190 -11.49 10.56 -3.38
N GLY A 191 -10.30 9.99 -3.12
CA GLY A 191 -9.61 9.11 -4.07
C GLY A 191 -10.25 7.73 -4.19
N ALA A 192 -9.89 7.00 -5.25
CA ALA A 192 -10.23 5.60 -5.41
C ALA A 192 -9.49 4.74 -4.38
N LYS A 193 -10.05 3.57 -4.05
CA LYS A 193 -9.40 2.58 -3.18
C LYS A 193 -8.18 2.01 -3.87
N LEU A 194 -7.07 1.87 -3.14
CA LEU A 194 -5.86 1.28 -3.70
C LEU A 194 -6.01 -0.20 -4.00
N SER A 195 -6.89 -0.90 -3.26
CA SER A 195 -7.23 -2.30 -3.52
C SER A 195 -7.85 -2.53 -4.91
N GLU A 196 -8.39 -1.47 -5.53
CA GLU A 196 -8.95 -1.48 -6.88
C GLU A 196 -7.93 -1.09 -7.97
N LEU A 197 -6.68 -0.79 -7.59
CA LEU A 197 -5.67 -0.23 -8.47
C LEU A 197 -4.37 -1.05 -8.42
N VAL A 198 -3.57 -0.90 -9.48
CA VAL A 198 -2.18 -1.35 -9.54
C VAL A 198 -1.33 -0.19 -10.07
N TYR A 199 -0.42 0.31 -9.25
CA TYR A 199 0.43 1.45 -9.60
C TYR A 199 1.30 1.16 -10.83
N GLY A 200 1.25 2.02 -11.84
CA GLY A 200 2.03 1.88 -13.08
C GLY A 200 1.42 0.95 -14.13
N LEU A 201 0.30 0.25 -13.85
CA LEU A 201 -0.29 -0.71 -14.79
C LEU A 201 -0.83 -0.04 -16.07
N ASN A 202 -1.28 1.20 -15.98
CA ASN A 202 -1.70 1.97 -17.17
C ASN A 202 -0.57 2.06 -18.21
N ILE A 203 0.69 2.25 -17.77
CA ILE A 203 1.85 2.33 -18.66
C ILE A 203 2.19 0.94 -19.24
N VAL A 204 2.00 -0.12 -18.45
CA VAL A 204 2.17 -1.50 -18.94
C VAL A 204 1.26 -1.76 -20.13
N VAL A 205 -0.02 -1.40 -19.99
CA VAL A 205 -1.03 -1.59 -21.04
C VAL A 205 -0.75 -0.68 -22.24
N GLU A 206 -0.52 0.62 -21.99
CA GLU A 206 -0.24 1.61 -23.06
C GLU A 206 0.94 1.20 -23.93
N ARG A 207 2.01 0.67 -23.31
CA ARG A 207 3.26 0.33 -24.00
C ARG A 207 3.38 -1.15 -24.38
N GLY A 208 2.40 -1.99 -24.06
CA GLY A 208 2.42 -3.42 -24.32
C GLY A 208 3.59 -4.14 -23.65
N ILE A 209 3.89 -3.79 -22.38
CA ILE A 209 5.01 -4.37 -21.64
C ILE A 209 4.64 -5.79 -21.22
N SER A 210 5.42 -6.78 -21.68
CA SER A 210 5.13 -8.19 -21.41
C SER A 210 5.83 -8.78 -20.19
N ARG A 211 6.82 -8.06 -19.61
CA ARG A 211 7.59 -8.46 -18.43
C ARG A 211 7.59 -7.36 -17.40
N ILE A 212 7.13 -7.66 -16.18
CA ILE A 212 7.10 -6.70 -15.08
C ILE A 212 7.65 -7.31 -13.79
N ALA A 213 8.09 -6.46 -12.86
CA ALA A 213 8.24 -6.84 -11.47
C ALA A 213 7.00 -6.39 -10.67
N ILE A 214 6.64 -7.14 -9.63
CA ILE A 214 5.61 -6.76 -8.65
C ILE A 214 6.30 -6.53 -7.31
N VAL A 215 6.09 -5.33 -6.75
CA VAL A 215 6.62 -4.87 -5.45
C VAL A 215 5.48 -4.38 -4.55
N GLU A 216 5.80 -4.13 -3.28
CA GLU A 216 4.82 -3.65 -2.32
C GLU A 216 4.58 -2.15 -2.42
N ALA A 217 5.63 -1.33 -2.59
CA ALA A 217 5.54 0.12 -2.54
C ALA A 217 5.99 0.82 -3.84
N GLU A 218 5.50 2.06 -4.02
CA GLU A 218 5.73 2.87 -5.23
C GLU A 218 7.21 3.23 -5.41
N ILE A 219 7.93 3.49 -4.31
CA ILE A 219 9.37 3.81 -4.33
C ILE A 219 10.16 2.62 -4.88
N ASP A 220 9.83 1.39 -4.47
CA ASP A 220 10.47 0.18 -4.96
C ASP A 220 10.19 -0.06 -6.43
N ALA A 221 8.95 0.20 -6.89
CA ALA A 221 8.62 0.14 -8.30
C ALA A 221 9.47 1.12 -9.13
N MET A 222 9.59 2.37 -8.69
CA MET A 222 10.41 3.37 -9.39
C MET A 222 11.91 3.02 -9.34
N THR A 223 12.40 2.41 -8.26
CA THR A 223 13.77 1.92 -8.15
C THR A 223 14.03 0.81 -9.17
N MET A 224 13.13 -0.18 -9.28
CA MET A 224 13.20 -1.23 -10.30
C MET A 224 13.18 -0.64 -11.71
N MET A 225 12.28 0.29 -12.01
CA MET A 225 12.21 0.96 -13.32
C MET A 225 13.51 1.68 -13.66
N SER A 226 14.21 2.22 -12.67
CA SER A 226 15.52 2.88 -12.84
C SER A 226 16.63 1.92 -13.24
N THR A 227 16.43 0.60 -13.08
CA THR A 227 17.35 -0.42 -13.60
C THR A 227 17.04 -0.86 -15.05
N GLY A 228 15.91 -0.45 -15.58
CA GLY A 228 15.39 -0.86 -16.88
C GLY A 228 14.36 -2.01 -16.83
N VAL A 229 14.04 -2.52 -15.64
CA VAL A 229 12.95 -3.50 -15.43
C VAL A 229 11.69 -2.75 -15.01
N PHE A 230 10.65 -2.78 -15.85
CA PHE A 230 9.39 -2.15 -15.49
C PHE A 230 8.76 -2.85 -14.28
N ALA A 231 8.25 -2.08 -13.33
CA ALA A 231 7.64 -2.62 -12.13
C ALA A 231 6.29 -1.94 -11.84
N VAL A 232 5.43 -2.68 -11.17
CA VAL A 232 4.14 -2.21 -10.66
C VAL A 232 4.11 -2.39 -9.14
N ALA A 233 3.42 -1.48 -8.43
CA ALA A 233 3.24 -1.61 -6.99
C ALA A 233 1.78 -1.85 -6.63
N ILE A 234 1.58 -2.59 -5.54
CA ILE A 234 0.25 -2.96 -5.03
C ILE A 234 -0.28 -1.94 -4.03
N GLY A 235 0.61 -1.14 -3.42
CA GLY A 235 0.23 -0.12 -2.44
C GLY A 235 0.07 -0.66 -1.02
N GLY A 236 0.56 -1.86 -0.74
CA GLY A 236 0.52 -2.49 0.57
C GLY A 236 0.75 -4.00 0.47
N ALA A 237 0.78 -4.69 1.61
CA ALA A 237 1.04 -6.13 1.67
C ALA A 237 -0.18 -7.01 1.26
N ARG A 238 -1.32 -6.43 0.94
CA ARG A 238 -2.57 -7.14 0.67
C ARG A 238 -2.90 -7.20 -0.83
N PHE A 239 -2.18 -8.04 -1.55
CA PHE A 239 -2.56 -8.40 -2.91
C PHE A 239 -3.92 -9.13 -2.94
N ASN A 240 -4.84 -8.76 -3.82
CA ASN A 240 -6.20 -9.32 -3.90
C ASN A 240 -6.55 -9.83 -5.31
N GLU A 241 -7.72 -10.49 -5.43
CA GLU A 241 -8.18 -11.08 -6.69
C GLU A 241 -8.40 -10.03 -7.78
N HIS A 242 -8.95 -8.86 -7.44
CA HIS A 242 -9.17 -7.79 -8.41
C HIS A 242 -7.85 -7.28 -9.01
N GLN A 243 -6.82 -7.06 -8.17
CA GLN A 243 -5.50 -6.68 -8.65
C GLN A 243 -4.84 -7.77 -9.51
N ALA A 244 -5.05 -9.05 -9.16
CA ALA A 244 -4.61 -10.17 -9.98
C ALA A 244 -5.28 -10.17 -11.36
N ASP A 245 -6.59 -9.98 -11.41
CA ASP A 245 -7.37 -9.90 -12.65
C ASP A 245 -6.90 -8.74 -13.53
N LEU A 246 -6.63 -7.57 -12.96
CA LEU A 246 -6.08 -6.42 -13.68
C LEU A 246 -4.73 -6.76 -14.33
N ILE A 247 -3.82 -7.42 -13.61
CA ILE A 247 -2.52 -7.83 -14.12
C ILE A 247 -2.67 -8.88 -15.22
N ILE A 248 -3.52 -9.89 -15.02
CA ILE A 248 -3.79 -10.93 -16.03
C ILE A 248 -4.37 -10.29 -17.30
N ALA A 249 -5.35 -9.40 -17.16
CA ALA A 249 -5.99 -8.70 -18.28
C ALA A 249 -5.05 -7.75 -19.02
N SER A 250 -3.99 -7.26 -18.37
CA SER A 250 -3.00 -6.36 -19.00
C SER A 250 -2.17 -7.01 -20.13
N GLY A 251 -2.19 -8.33 -20.24
CA GLY A 251 -1.44 -9.08 -21.23
C GLY A 251 0.02 -9.35 -20.89
N VAL A 252 0.43 -9.10 -19.64
CA VAL A 252 1.75 -9.48 -19.10
C VAL A 252 1.96 -10.99 -19.24
N LYS A 253 3.19 -11.40 -19.58
CA LYS A 253 3.59 -12.79 -19.80
C LYS A 253 4.53 -13.31 -18.71
N GLU A 254 5.36 -12.44 -18.17
CA GLU A 254 6.37 -12.78 -17.15
C GLU A 254 6.30 -11.79 -15.99
N VAL A 255 6.27 -12.33 -14.77
CA VAL A 255 6.21 -11.57 -13.53
C VAL A 255 7.38 -11.95 -12.64
N ILE A 256 8.14 -10.94 -12.20
CA ILE A 256 9.21 -11.05 -11.20
C ILE A 256 8.62 -10.68 -9.85
N LEU A 257 8.61 -11.61 -8.91
CA LEU A 257 8.21 -11.39 -7.53
C LEU A 257 9.35 -10.70 -6.78
N ALA A 258 9.14 -9.46 -6.36
CA ALA A 258 10.14 -8.60 -5.76
C ALA A 258 9.65 -7.97 -4.44
N GLY A 259 8.90 -8.72 -3.65
CA GLY A 259 8.54 -8.33 -2.27
C GLY A 259 9.77 -8.24 -1.37
N ASP A 260 9.62 -7.58 -0.22
CA ASP A 260 10.69 -7.33 0.75
C ASP A 260 11.43 -8.61 1.19
N ASN A 261 12.70 -8.47 1.55
CA ASN A 261 13.54 -9.59 1.98
C ASN A 261 13.31 -9.98 3.44
N ASP A 262 12.06 -10.02 3.86
CA ASP A 262 11.64 -10.44 5.19
C ASP A 262 10.55 -11.52 5.14
N LEU A 263 9.97 -11.87 6.29
CA LEU A 263 8.91 -12.87 6.35
C LEU A 263 7.64 -12.39 5.65
N LYS A 264 7.29 -11.10 5.80
CA LYS A 264 6.07 -10.51 5.20
C LYS A 264 6.20 -10.45 3.67
N GLY A 265 7.35 -10.01 3.15
CA GLY A 265 7.62 -9.99 1.71
C GLY A 265 7.64 -11.40 1.09
N ARG A 266 8.11 -12.41 1.82
CA ARG A 266 7.98 -13.81 1.35
C ARG A 266 6.51 -14.26 1.28
N GLN A 267 5.70 -13.92 2.31
CA GLN A 267 4.25 -14.22 2.31
C GLN A 267 3.53 -13.47 1.20
N PHE A 268 3.92 -12.23 0.94
CA PHE A 268 3.42 -11.44 -0.19
C PHE A 268 3.75 -12.13 -1.52
N ASN A 269 5.01 -12.50 -1.76
CA ASN A 269 5.43 -13.21 -2.97
C ASN A 269 4.68 -14.54 -3.16
N ASP A 270 4.49 -15.32 -2.08
CA ASP A 270 3.73 -16.58 -2.14
C ASP A 270 2.25 -16.34 -2.50
N LYS A 271 1.65 -15.29 -1.99
CA LYS A 271 0.27 -14.93 -2.30
C LYS A 271 0.11 -14.48 -3.75
N VAL A 272 1.00 -13.61 -4.24
CA VAL A 272 1.03 -13.19 -5.65
C VAL A 272 1.22 -14.39 -6.56
N ALA A 273 2.20 -15.26 -6.25
CA ALA A 273 2.46 -16.48 -7.02
C ALA A 273 1.24 -17.39 -7.08
N LYS A 274 0.53 -17.58 -5.95
CA LYS A 274 -0.68 -18.41 -5.89
C LYS A 274 -1.78 -17.90 -6.83
N MET A 275 -1.99 -16.58 -6.90
CA MET A 275 -3.07 -15.99 -7.69
C MET A 275 -2.72 -15.91 -9.19
N LEU A 276 -1.46 -15.69 -9.53
CA LEU A 276 -1.03 -15.52 -10.93
C LEU A 276 -0.54 -16.82 -11.59
N ARG A 277 -0.38 -17.91 -10.80
CA ARG A 277 0.09 -19.20 -11.34
C ARG A 277 -0.86 -19.75 -12.40
N GLY A 278 -0.29 -20.16 -13.53
CA GLY A 278 -1.03 -20.67 -14.68
C GLY A 278 -1.42 -19.61 -15.70
N TYR A 279 -1.31 -18.33 -15.36
CA TYR A 279 -1.60 -17.21 -16.26
C TYR A 279 -0.33 -16.57 -16.81
N VAL A 280 0.75 -16.53 -16.01
CA VAL A 280 2.03 -15.90 -16.36
C VAL A 280 3.20 -16.78 -15.94
N GLU A 281 4.38 -16.57 -16.54
CA GLU A 281 5.64 -17.13 -16.03
C GLU A 281 6.05 -16.38 -14.75
N LEU A 282 6.43 -17.13 -13.71
CA LEU A 282 6.74 -16.58 -12.39
C LEU A 282 8.23 -16.74 -12.08
N LEU A 283 8.90 -15.63 -11.89
CA LEU A 283 10.27 -15.55 -11.39
C LEU A 283 10.28 -14.91 -10.01
N THR A 284 11.28 -15.17 -9.20
CA THR A 284 11.51 -14.52 -7.91
C THR A 284 12.96 -14.08 -7.80
N MET A 285 13.20 -12.96 -7.12
CA MET A 285 14.53 -12.47 -6.81
C MET A 285 15.19 -13.36 -5.76
N ASP A 286 16.47 -13.70 -5.97
CA ASP A 286 17.28 -14.46 -5.02
C ASP A 286 18.12 -13.53 -4.14
N TYR A 287 17.61 -13.25 -2.96
CA TYR A 287 18.29 -12.40 -1.97
C TYR A 287 19.35 -13.15 -1.13
N SER A 288 19.60 -14.44 -1.38
CA SER A 288 20.49 -15.28 -0.53
C SER A 288 21.92 -14.76 -0.36
N LYS A 289 22.38 -13.90 -1.26
CA LYS A 289 23.72 -13.28 -1.24
C LYS A 289 23.70 -11.82 -0.76
N TYR A 290 22.54 -11.32 -0.34
CA TYR A 290 22.31 -9.91 0.01
C TYR A 290 21.78 -9.79 1.44
N ASP A 291 22.41 -10.53 2.37
CA ASP A 291 22.10 -10.46 3.80
C ASP A 291 22.22 -9.02 4.30
N GLY A 292 21.14 -8.53 4.95
CA GLY A 292 21.05 -7.18 5.51
C GLY A 292 20.37 -6.14 4.62
N CYS A 293 20.11 -6.42 3.35
CA CYS A 293 19.23 -5.58 2.53
C CYS A 293 17.78 -5.97 2.75
N LYS A 294 16.95 -5.01 3.13
CA LYS A 294 15.55 -5.24 3.47
C LYS A 294 14.63 -5.22 2.26
N ASP A 295 14.82 -4.27 1.38
CA ASP A 295 13.96 -4.02 0.25
C ASP A 295 14.73 -3.71 -1.05
N VAL A 296 14.00 -3.54 -2.13
CA VAL A 296 14.52 -3.22 -3.47
C VAL A 296 15.27 -1.87 -3.48
N ASN A 297 14.81 -0.88 -2.73
CA ASN A 297 15.43 0.43 -2.72
C ASN A 297 16.78 0.42 -1.97
N GLU A 298 16.91 -0.37 -0.89
CA GLU A 298 18.17 -0.55 -0.16
C GLU A 298 19.24 -1.27 -1.00
N LEU A 299 18.85 -2.20 -1.88
CA LEU A 299 19.78 -2.82 -2.84
C LEU A 299 20.35 -1.82 -3.83
N GLY A 300 19.59 -0.79 -4.14
CA GLY A 300 19.92 0.20 -5.15
C GLY A 300 20.04 -0.38 -6.56
N THR A 301 20.19 0.49 -7.54
CA THR A 301 20.19 0.10 -8.97
C THR A 301 21.31 -0.85 -9.35
N GLU A 302 22.49 -0.72 -8.76
CA GLU A 302 23.65 -1.60 -9.03
C GLU A 302 23.48 -2.99 -8.42
N GLY A 303 22.95 -3.08 -7.18
CA GLY A 303 22.63 -4.37 -6.54
C GLY A 303 21.56 -5.13 -7.32
N LEU A 304 20.49 -4.44 -7.69
CA LEU A 304 19.37 -5.02 -8.44
C LEU A 304 19.77 -5.64 -9.79
N ARG A 305 20.69 -5.01 -10.52
CA ARG A 305 21.19 -5.57 -11.79
C ARG A 305 21.96 -6.89 -11.63
N ARG A 306 22.36 -7.24 -10.41
CA ARG A 306 23.17 -8.43 -10.11
C ARG A 306 22.39 -9.52 -9.38
N VAL A 307 21.18 -9.22 -8.88
CA VAL A 307 20.34 -10.22 -8.19
C VAL A 307 19.92 -11.30 -9.17
N PRO A 308 20.21 -12.58 -8.88
CA PRO A 308 19.74 -13.67 -9.70
C PRO A 308 18.22 -13.78 -9.66
N LEU A 309 17.63 -14.20 -10.78
CA LEU A 309 16.22 -14.56 -10.86
C LEU A 309 16.09 -16.07 -10.88
N LEU A 310 15.19 -16.62 -10.07
CA LEU A 310 14.90 -18.04 -9.99
C LEU A 310 13.46 -18.27 -10.46
N ASN A 311 13.25 -19.32 -11.24
CA ASN A 311 11.90 -19.74 -11.61
C ASN A 311 11.20 -20.31 -10.37
N VAL A 312 9.97 -19.83 -10.10
CA VAL A 312 9.22 -20.21 -8.88
C VAL A 312 8.86 -21.69 -8.87
N ASP A 313 8.55 -22.27 -10.03
CA ASP A 313 8.13 -23.66 -10.15
C ASP A 313 9.30 -24.64 -10.02
N ASN A 314 10.50 -24.26 -10.46
CA ASN A 314 11.72 -25.07 -10.31
C ASN A 314 12.26 -25.12 -8.88
N LYS A 315 11.91 -24.14 -8.01
CA LYS A 315 12.26 -24.20 -6.58
C LYS A 315 11.61 -25.37 -5.83
N LYS A 316 10.50 -25.91 -6.30
CA LYS A 316 9.82 -27.05 -5.67
C LYS A 316 10.48 -28.38 -5.97
N ASP A 317 11.22 -28.50 -7.07
CA ASP A 317 11.88 -29.76 -7.48
C ASP A 317 13.21 -30.00 -6.77
N ILE A 318 13.76 -29.02 -6.06
CA ILE A 318 15.05 -29.13 -5.32
C ILE A 318 14.85 -29.59 -3.85
N ARG A 319 13.62 -29.87 -3.43
CA ARG A 319 13.28 -30.37 -2.07
C ARG A 319 12.77 -31.80 -2.08
N ILE A 320 13.42 -32.67 -2.87
CA ILE A 320 13.30 -34.15 -2.72
C ILE A 320 14.59 -34.69 -2.09
#